data_6a0efa7a175324fa8bf5f5fa178a9cfc
#
_entry.id   6a0efa7a175324fa8bf5f5fa178a9cfc
#
_cell.length_a   1.000
_cell.length_b   1.000
_cell.length_c   1.000
_cell.angle_alpha   90.00
_cell.angle_beta   90.00
_cell.angle_gamma   90.00
#
_symmetry.space_group_name_H-M   'P 1'
#
loop_
_entity.id
_entity.type
_entity.pdbx_description
1 polymer ?
#
loop_
_entity_poly.entity_id
_entity_poly.type
_entity_poly.pdbx_seq_one_letter_code
_entity_poly.pdbx_strand_id
1 'polypeptide(L)'
;MNDLIYVPHALEYAGQVITVFDPVLHSPVEDLMDSNSLRKRDTYDRRYVRCQRPTVITGGELSLSMLDLIYDHKARTYQASMQMKATGGIFIIDDLGRQAEPPQAIVNRWIVPLEEQRDFLALNSGEKFEVPFDTLVIFSTNFHPNKIFDQAALRRIFYKVKIDGPSKQDFLKIFTLVARAKGIEMDQAGLVHLIRNKFPTIGNVFANYQPTFLLDQIKTICDFESIPYRMTPDLVDRAWANLFVEDEEIVR
;
A
#
# COMPACT_ATOMS: atom_id res chain seq x y z
N MET A 1 17.63 8.99 0.62
CA MET A 1 18.43 8.75 -0.61
C MET A 1 17.47 8.69 -1.77
N ASN A 2 17.63 9.58 -2.76
CA ASN A 2 16.88 9.43 -4.01
C ASN A 2 17.59 8.37 -4.86
N ASP A 3 17.32 7.11 -4.57
CA ASP A 3 17.86 6.01 -5.36
C ASP A 3 17.12 5.94 -6.68
N LEU A 4 17.81 6.25 -7.75
CA LEU A 4 17.30 6.15 -9.11
C LEU A 4 17.67 4.78 -9.69
N ILE A 5 16.76 4.25 -10.50
CA ILE A 5 16.96 3.02 -11.28
C ILE A 5 16.74 3.26 -12.77
N TYR A 6 17.22 2.36 -13.57
CA TYR A 6 17.01 2.36 -15.01
C TYR A 6 16.10 1.20 -15.38
N VAL A 7 14.88 1.51 -15.82
CA VAL A 7 13.86 0.53 -16.21
C VAL A 7 13.90 0.37 -17.73
N PRO A 8 14.08 -0.83 -18.26
CA PRO A 8 14.01 -1.03 -19.71
C PRO A 8 12.59 -0.79 -20.22
N HIS A 9 12.44 -0.21 -21.41
CA HIS A 9 11.12 -0.09 -22.04
C HIS A 9 10.52 -1.47 -22.28
N ALA A 10 11.33 -2.38 -22.79
CA ALA A 10 10.94 -3.76 -23.06
C ALA A 10 12.17 -4.67 -23.05
N LEU A 11 11.92 -5.96 -22.89
CA LEU A 11 12.89 -7.04 -23.04
C LEU A 11 12.50 -7.89 -24.24
N GLU A 12 13.48 -8.55 -24.85
CA GLU A 12 13.26 -9.56 -25.87
C GLU A 12 13.69 -10.92 -25.34
N TYR A 13 12.84 -11.92 -25.51
CA TYR A 13 13.17 -13.30 -25.25
C TYR A 13 12.53 -14.20 -26.32
N ALA A 14 13.32 -15.05 -26.96
CA ALA A 14 12.87 -15.99 -28.00
C ALA A 14 12.04 -15.32 -29.13
N GLY A 15 12.44 -14.11 -29.56
CA GLY A 15 11.73 -13.32 -30.55
C GLY A 15 10.42 -12.69 -30.08
N GLN A 16 10.11 -12.78 -28.81
CA GLN A 16 8.94 -12.16 -28.18
C GLN A 16 9.33 -10.91 -27.40
N VAL A 17 8.52 -9.87 -27.52
CA VAL A 17 8.72 -8.61 -26.81
C VAL A 17 7.91 -8.61 -25.51
N ILE A 18 8.55 -8.29 -24.42
CA ILE A 18 7.95 -8.18 -23.08
C ILE A 18 8.07 -6.73 -22.64
N THR A 19 6.96 -6.00 -22.60
CA THR A 19 6.92 -4.60 -22.15
C THR A 19 7.06 -4.54 -20.63
N VAL A 20 8.09 -3.82 -20.13
CA VAL A 20 8.40 -3.71 -18.69
C VAL A 20 8.02 -2.34 -18.18
N PHE A 21 8.46 -1.25 -18.85
CA PHE A 21 8.12 0.10 -18.43
C PHE A 21 6.63 0.33 -18.44
N ASP A 22 6.10 0.79 -17.31
CA ASP A 22 4.70 1.11 -17.11
C ASP A 22 4.60 2.53 -16.49
N PRO A 23 4.03 3.51 -17.20
CA PRO A 23 3.98 4.89 -16.72
C PRO A 23 3.09 5.09 -15.48
N VAL A 24 2.25 4.10 -15.14
CA VAL A 24 1.43 4.13 -13.91
C VAL A 24 2.26 3.74 -12.69
N LEU A 25 3.18 2.79 -12.85
CA LEU A 25 3.99 2.23 -11.76
C LEU A 25 5.38 2.86 -11.66
N HIS A 26 5.94 3.29 -12.79
CA HIS A 26 7.27 3.86 -12.87
C HIS A 26 7.17 5.38 -13.01
N SER A 27 7.76 6.10 -12.08
CA SER A 27 7.82 7.57 -12.10
C SER A 27 9.13 8.02 -12.77
N PRO A 28 9.10 8.47 -14.04
CA PRO A 28 10.29 8.97 -14.70
C PRO A 28 10.83 10.20 -13.98
N VAL A 29 12.15 10.32 -13.97
CA VAL A 29 12.84 11.51 -13.46
C VAL A 29 13.47 12.22 -14.64
N GLU A 30 12.97 13.43 -14.92
CA GLU A 30 13.57 14.29 -15.93
C GLU A 30 14.99 14.70 -15.52
N ASP A 31 15.91 14.65 -16.48
CA ASP A 31 17.22 15.25 -16.28
C ASP A 31 17.03 16.76 -16.14
N LEU A 32 17.39 17.31 -14.98
CA LEU A 32 17.49 18.74 -14.83
C LEU A 32 18.47 19.22 -15.92
N MET A 33 17.91 19.75 -17.01
CA MET A 33 18.70 20.41 -18.04
C MET A 33 19.38 21.60 -17.39
N ASP A 34 20.68 21.55 -17.28
CA ASP A 34 21.47 22.75 -17.11
C ASP A 34 21.20 23.60 -18.35
N SER A 35 20.35 24.62 -18.20
CA SER A 35 19.87 25.50 -19.27
C SER A 35 20.99 26.22 -20.04
N ASN A 36 22.24 26.11 -19.58
CA ASN A 36 23.43 26.67 -20.17
C ASN A 36 24.31 25.66 -20.95
N SER A 37 23.93 24.39 -21.03
CA SER A 37 24.72 23.40 -21.77
C SER A 37 24.16 23.19 -23.17
N LEU A 38 24.85 23.69 -24.19
CA LEU A 38 24.57 23.40 -25.61
C LEU A 38 24.80 21.94 -26.01
N ARG A 39 25.31 21.10 -25.11
CA ARG A 39 25.49 19.67 -25.32
C ARG A 39 24.49 18.90 -24.47
N LYS A 40 23.44 18.37 -25.13
CA LYS A 40 22.70 17.22 -24.60
C LYS A 40 23.67 16.07 -24.41
N ARG A 41 24.18 15.88 -23.21
CA ARG A 41 24.83 14.63 -22.84
C ARG A 41 23.70 13.67 -22.51
N ASP A 42 23.33 12.83 -23.48
CA ASP A 42 22.62 11.59 -23.17
C ASP A 42 23.58 10.75 -22.31
N THR A 43 23.38 10.78 -21.00
CA THR A 43 24.29 10.13 -20.03
C THR A 43 23.98 8.66 -19.87
N TYR A 44 22.89 8.16 -20.51
CA TYR A 44 22.47 6.76 -20.43
C TYR A 44 21.80 6.29 -21.72
N ASP A 45 21.72 4.97 -21.87
CA ASP A 45 21.09 4.31 -23.02
C ASP A 45 19.57 4.57 -23.04
N ARG A 46 19.05 5.09 -24.16
CA ARG A 46 17.62 5.42 -24.35
C ARG A 46 16.70 4.22 -24.40
N ARG A 47 17.22 3.00 -24.43
CA ARG A 47 16.40 1.79 -24.25
C ARG A 47 15.86 1.66 -22.81
N TYR A 48 16.39 2.48 -21.89
CA TYR A 48 15.98 2.54 -20.50
C TYR A 48 15.35 3.89 -20.17
N VAL A 49 14.46 3.89 -19.19
CA VAL A 49 13.91 5.10 -18.57
C VAL A 49 14.49 5.24 -17.19
N ARG A 50 15.03 6.42 -16.87
CA ARG A 50 15.50 6.72 -15.53
C ARG A 50 14.30 7.03 -14.64
N CYS A 51 14.07 6.24 -13.60
CA CYS A 51 12.91 6.33 -12.73
C CYS A 51 13.32 6.38 -11.26
N GLN A 52 12.43 6.86 -10.42
CA GLN A 52 12.48 6.56 -8.99
C GLN A 52 12.28 5.05 -8.78
N ARG A 53 12.78 4.50 -7.66
CA ARG A 53 12.52 3.09 -7.33
C ARG A 53 11.02 2.85 -7.27
N PRO A 54 10.47 1.85 -7.96
CA PRO A 54 9.04 1.59 -7.98
C PRO A 54 8.56 1.12 -6.60
N THR A 55 7.38 1.55 -6.24
CA THR A 55 6.62 0.99 -5.13
C THR A 55 5.29 0.53 -5.68
N VAL A 56 5.17 -0.77 -5.88
CA VAL A 56 3.94 -1.41 -6.36
C VAL A 56 3.13 -1.83 -5.16
N ILE A 57 1.89 -1.37 -5.08
CA ILE A 57 0.95 -1.72 -4.01
C ILE A 57 -0.24 -2.41 -4.65
N THR A 58 -0.60 -3.57 -4.14
CA THR A 58 -1.77 -4.34 -4.55
C THR A 58 -2.56 -4.75 -3.32
N GLY A 59 -3.88 -4.79 -3.44
CA GLY A 59 -4.80 -5.19 -2.37
C GLY A 59 -5.61 -6.44 -2.73
N GLY A 60 -6.89 -6.38 -2.48
CA GLY A 60 -7.83 -7.47 -2.77
C GLY A 60 -7.97 -7.85 -4.24
N GLU A 61 -7.57 -6.96 -5.14
CA GLU A 61 -7.58 -7.19 -6.59
C GLU A 61 -6.44 -8.10 -7.10
N LEU A 62 -5.41 -8.35 -6.28
CA LEU A 62 -4.28 -9.18 -6.70
C LEU A 62 -4.74 -10.59 -7.03
N SER A 63 -4.41 -11.03 -8.25
CA SER A 63 -4.62 -12.39 -8.74
C SER A 63 -3.30 -13.05 -9.11
N LEU A 64 -3.27 -14.39 -9.14
CA LEU A 64 -2.09 -15.15 -9.57
C LEU A 64 -1.68 -14.81 -11.00
N SER A 65 -2.63 -14.51 -11.88
CA SER A 65 -2.35 -14.13 -13.27
C SER A 65 -1.57 -12.83 -13.39
N MET A 66 -1.70 -11.90 -12.44
CA MET A 66 -0.94 -10.64 -12.41
C MET A 66 0.53 -10.86 -12.04
N LEU A 67 0.86 -12.02 -11.45
CA LEU A 67 2.21 -12.43 -11.10
C LEU A 67 2.93 -13.19 -12.22
N ASP A 68 2.28 -13.39 -13.37
CA ASP A 68 2.84 -14.01 -14.56
C ASP A 68 2.79 -13.04 -15.76
N LEU A 69 3.36 -13.46 -16.90
CA LEU A 69 3.30 -12.66 -18.11
C LEU A 69 1.89 -12.67 -18.69
N ILE A 70 1.41 -11.51 -19.13
CA ILE A 70 0.10 -11.38 -19.77
C ILE A 70 0.31 -11.09 -21.25
N TYR A 71 -0.21 -11.94 -22.13
CA TYR A 71 -0.11 -11.75 -23.57
C TYR A 71 -1.20 -10.80 -24.08
N ASP A 72 -0.78 -9.70 -24.71
CA ASP A 72 -1.68 -8.78 -25.40
C ASP A 72 -1.83 -9.22 -26.87
N HIS A 73 -3.00 -9.77 -27.20
CA HIS A 73 -3.31 -10.24 -28.54
C HIS A 73 -3.36 -9.13 -29.61
N LYS A 74 -3.66 -7.87 -29.20
CA LYS A 74 -3.72 -6.74 -30.12
C LYS A 74 -2.32 -6.22 -30.46
N ALA A 75 -1.53 -6.01 -29.44
CA ALA A 75 -0.14 -5.55 -29.59
C ALA A 75 0.81 -6.68 -30.03
N ARG A 76 0.43 -7.94 -29.87
CA ARG A 76 1.27 -9.14 -30.08
C ARG A 76 2.55 -9.10 -29.24
N THR A 77 2.43 -8.60 -28.03
CA THR A 77 3.53 -8.49 -27.05
C THR A 77 3.07 -9.03 -25.70
N TYR A 78 4.02 -9.31 -24.85
CA TYR A 78 3.74 -9.62 -23.45
C TYR A 78 3.83 -8.37 -22.59
N GLN A 79 2.99 -8.30 -21.58
CA GLN A 79 3.15 -7.39 -20.45
C GLN A 79 3.94 -8.11 -19.36
N ALA A 80 4.94 -7.46 -18.80
CA ALA A 80 5.67 -7.97 -17.64
C ALA A 80 4.74 -8.16 -16.44
N SER A 81 5.02 -9.17 -15.62
CA SER A 81 4.32 -9.37 -14.35
C SER A 81 4.49 -8.18 -13.41
N MET A 82 3.58 -8.03 -12.46
CA MET A 82 3.65 -6.94 -11.47
C MET A 82 4.98 -6.98 -10.69
N GLN A 83 5.45 -8.17 -10.33
CA GLN A 83 6.73 -8.33 -9.63
C GLN A 83 7.93 -7.97 -10.50
N MET A 84 7.91 -8.26 -11.81
CA MET A 84 8.95 -7.77 -12.73
C MET A 84 8.96 -6.24 -12.80
N LYS A 85 7.79 -5.61 -12.85
CA LYS A 85 7.67 -4.15 -12.83
C LYS A 85 8.14 -3.54 -11.52
N ALA A 86 8.12 -4.30 -10.41
CA ALA A 86 8.62 -3.88 -9.10
C ALA A 86 10.14 -4.11 -8.92
N THR A 87 10.84 -4.66 -9.92
CA THR A 87 12.28 -4.97 -9.82
C THR A 87 13.12 -3.76 -9.40
N GLY A 88 14.01 -3.97 -8.45
CA GLY A 88 14.83 -2.92 -7.84
C GLY A 88 14.08 -2.01 -6.87
N GLY A 89 12.83 -2.32 -6.56
CA GLY A 89 11.95 -1.54 -5.70
C GLY A 89 11.23 -2.36 -4.63
N ILE A 90 9.98 -2.00 -4.36
CA ILE A 90 9.16 -2.59 -3.30
C ILE A 90 7.84 -3.09 -3.90
N PHE A 91 7.43 -4.30 -3.51
CA PHE A 91 6.12 -4.85 -3.80
C PHE A 91 5.36 -5.09 -2.50
N ILE A 92 4.26 -4.38 -2.31
CA ILE A 92 3.43 -4.43 -1.11
C ILE A 92 2.13 -5.15 -1.46
N ILE A 93 1.82 -6.21 -0.72
CA ILE A 93 0.51 -6.85 -0.76
C ILE A 93 -0.23 -6.43 0.49
N ASP A 94 -1.17 -5.54 0.29
CA ASP A 94 -2.00 -5.04 1.37
C ASP A 94 -3.22 -5.92 1.58
N ASP A 95 -3.68 -6.02 2.82
CA ASP A 95 -4.82 -6.83 3.23
C ASP A 95 -4.73 -8.30 2.74
N LEU A 96 -3.54 -8.93 2.84
CA LEU A 96 -3.37 -10.34 2.47
C LEU A 96 -4.37 -11.23 3.24
N GLY A 97 -5.16 -11.96 2.47
CA GLY A 97 -6.28 -12.77 2.95
C GLY A 97 -7.64 -12.24 2.51
N ARG A 98 -7.68 -11.14 1.75
CA ARG A 98 -8.89 -10.58 1.14
C ARG A 98 -8.96 -10.75 -0.37
N GLN A 99 -7.93 -11.36 -0.96
CA GLN A 99 -7.89 -11.70 -2.38
C GLN A 99 -8.91 -12.81 -2.72
N ALA A 100 -9.25 -12.91 -4.00
CA ALA A 100 -10.12 -14.00 -4.49
C ALA A 100 -9.47 -15.38 -4.36
N GLU A 101 -8.14 -15.44 -4.55
CA GLU A 101 -7.36 -16.66 -4.36
C GLU A 101 -7.01 -16.88 -2.88
N PRO A 102 -6.85 -18.14 -2.47
CA PRO A 102 -6.36 -18.44 -1.13
C PRO A 102 -5.00 -17.79 -0.86
N PRO A 103 -4.80 -17.15 0.30
CA PRO A 103 -3.54 -16.47 0.63
C PRO A 103 -2.32 -17.36 0.48
N GLN A 104 -2.46 -18.65 0.82
CA GLN A 104 -1.39 -19.64 0.67
C GLN A 104 -0.98 -19.83 -0.79
N ALA A 105 -1.91 -19.75 -1.76
CA ALA A 105 -1.59 -19.89 -3.18
C ALA A 105 -0.74 -18.72 -3.67
N ILE A 106 -1.08 -17.50 -3.24
CA ILE A 106 -0.31 -16.29 -3.54
C ILE A 106 1.10 -16.40 -2.96
N VAL A 107 1.21 -16.79 -1.69
CA VAL A 107 2.51 -16.92 -1.02
C VAL A 107 3.35 -18.03 -1.64
N ASN A 108 2.74 -19.14 -2.00
CA ASN A 108 3.44 -20.26 -2.66
C ASN A 108 4.06 -19.85 -4.00
N ARG A 109 3.44 -18.91 -4.73
CA ARG A 109 3.99 -18.37 -5.98
C ARG A 109 5.34 -17.68 -5.74
N TRP A 110 5.58 -17.14 -4.54
CA TRP A 110 6.80 -16.44 -4.17
C TRP A 110 7.81 -17.24 -3.35
N ILE A 111 7.54 -18.51 -3.07
CA ILE A 111 8.48 -19.33 -2.32
C ILE A 111 9.85 -19.37 -3.00
N VAL A 112 9.89 -19.66 -4.28
CA VAL A 112 11.15 -19.72 -5.05
C VAL A 112 11.79 -18.33 -5.22
N PRO A 113 11.06 -17.28 -5.65
CA PRO A 113 11.62 -15.94 -5.73
C PRO A 113 12.24 -15.43 -4.43
N LEU A 114 11.58 -15.65 -3.29
CA LEU A 114 12.09 -15.20 -2.00
C LEU A 114 13.31 -16.00 -1.50
N GLU A 115 13.43 -17.26 -1.87
CA GLU A 115 14.52 -18.14 -1.43
C GLU A 115 15.74 -18.06 -2.36
N GLU A 116 15.50 -18.07 -3.67
CA GLU A 116 16.55 -18.20 -4.67
C GLU A 116 16.89 -16.87 -5.38
N GLN A 117 16.16 -15.79 -5.08
CA GLN A 117 16.28 -14.48 -5.72
C GLN A 117 16.18 -14.52 -7.25
N ARG A 118 15.36 -15.45 -7.74
CA ARG A 118 15.03 -15.64 -9.16
C ARG A 118 13.61 -16.11 -9.32
N ASP A 119 13.01 -15.78 -10.45
CA ASP A 119 11.67 -16.21 -10.81
C ASP A 119 11.66 -16.92 -12.16
N PHE A 120 10.70 -17.80 -12.36
CA PHE A 120 10.49 -18.54 -13.60
C PHE A 120 9.20 -18.09 -14.24
N LEU A 121 9.31 -17.55 -15.44
CA LEU A 121 8.18 -17.09 -16.24
C LEU A 121 8.03 -17.99 -17.48
N ALA A 122 6.82 -18.05 -18.02
CA ALA A 122 6.50 -18.85 -19.19
C ALA A 122 5.85 -17.99 -20.28
N LEU A 123 6.25 -18.23 -21.52
CA LEU A 123 5.54 -17.76 -22.70
C LEU A 123 4.33 -18.66 -23.00
N ASN A 124 3.36 -18.16 -23.75
CA ASN A 124 2.21 -18.97 -24.21
C ASN A 124 2.62 -20.18 -25.08
N SER A 125 3.83 -20.14 -25.65
CA SER A 125 4.43 -21.29 -26.31
C SER A 125 4.79 -22.44 -25.39
N GLY A 126 4.75 -22.22 -24.08
CA GLY A 126 5.22 -23.15 -23.05
C GLY A 126 6.72 -23.05 -22.74
N GLU A 127 7.44 -22.21 -23.46
CA GLU A 127 8.86 -21.94 -23.20
C GLU A 127 9.03 -21.15 -21.91
N LYS A 128 9.93 -21.63 -21.04
CA LYS A 128 10.20 -21.05 -19.72
C LYS A 128 11.57 -20.39 -19.71
N PHE A 129 11.67 -19.30 -18.97
CA PHE A 129 12.93 -18.61 -18.75
C PHE A 129 13.02 -18.06 -17.33
N GLU A 130 14.23 -17.83 -16.89
CA GLU A 130 14.55 -17.31 -15.57
C GLU A 130 14.76 -15.81 -15.64
N VAL A 131 14.28 -15.09 -14.63
CA VAL A 131 14.53 -13.67 -14.42
C VAL A 131 15.04 -13.42 -13.00
N PRO A 132 15.95 -12.46 -12.79
CA PRO A 132 16.34 -12.05 -11.45
C PRO A 132 15.15 -11.54 -10.66
N PHE A 133 15.11 -11.83 -9.36
CA PHE A 133 14.13 -11.31 -8.44
C PHE A 133 14.81 -10.41 -7.40
N ASP A 134 14.88 -9.13 -7.70
CA ASP A 134 15.45 -8.08 -6.84
C ASP A 134 14.35 -7.12 -6.40
N THR A 135 13.46 -7.60 -5.55
CA THR A 135 12.30 -6.87 -5.08
C THR A 135 12.09 -7.13 -3.58
N LEU A 136 11.95 -6.06 -2.80
CA LEU A 136 11.53 -6.18 -1.40
C LEU A 136 10.03 -6.44 -1.34
N VAL A 137 9.63 -7.62 -0.90
CA VAL A 137 8.21 -7.97 -0.75
C VAL A 137 7.76 -7.71 0.69
N ILE A 138 6.63 -7.02 0.82
CA ILE A 138 6.00 -6.71 2.11
C ILE A 138 4.57 -7.25 2.09
N PHE A 139 4.25 -8.10 3.04
CA PHE A 139 2.89 -8.59 3.26
C PHE A 139 2.27 -7.84 4.44
N SER A 140 1.15 -7.16 4.20
CA SER A 140 0.33 -6.55 5.25
C SER A 140 -0.93 -7.41 5.45
N THR A 141 -1.28 -7.68 6.69
CA THR A 141 -2.47 -8.49 7.02
C THR A 141 -3.01 -8.17 8.41
N ASN A 142 -4.33 -8.25 8.55
CA ASN A 142 -5.03 -8.17 9.83
C ASN A 142 -5.16 -9.55 10.52
N PHE A 143 -4.74 -10.63 9.86
CA PHE A 143 -4.82 -11.97 10.41
C PHE A 143 -3.52 -12.35 11.14
N HIS A 144 -3.64 -13.25 12.08
CA HIS A 144 -2.44 -13.84 12.69
C HIS A 144 -1.65 -14.63 11.64
N PRO A 145 -0.32 -14.45 11.52
CA PRO A 145 0.48 -15.09 10.48
C PRO A 145 0.27 -16.59 10.35
N ASN A 146 0.16 -17.32 11.46
CA ASN A 146 -0.07 -18.76 11.46
C ASN A 146 -1.44 -19.20 10.89
N LYS A 147 -2.38 -18.27 10.65
CA LYS A 147 -3.66 -18.57 10.00
C LYS A 147 -3.60 -18.47 8.49
N ILE A 148 -2.61 -17.75 7.96
CA ILE A 148 -2.44 -17.46 6.54
C ILE A 148 -1.30 -18.28 5.95
N PHE A 149 -0.22 -18.42 6.70
CA PHE A 149 1.03 -19.02 6.23
C PHE A 149 1.27 -20.38 6.89
N ASP A 150 1.75 -21.31 6.11
CA ASP A 150 2.32 -22.54 6.63
C ASP A 150 3.75 -22.31 7.17
N GLN A 151 4.30 -23.33 7.79
CA GLN A 151 5.65 -23.29 8.38
C GLN A 151 6.74 -23.01 7.32
N ALA A 152 6.52 -23.48 6.08
CA ALA A 152 7.49 -23.33 5.00
C ALA A 152 7.55 -21.84 4.54
N ALA A 153 6.40 -21.22 4.36
CA ALA A 153 6.30 -19.79 4.02
C ALA A 153 6.84 -18.90 5.15
N LEU A 154 6.50 -19.23 6.42
CA LEU A 154 6.94 -18.43 7.57
C LEU A 154 8.47 -18.42 7.75
N ARG A 155 9.17 -19.47 7.33
CA ARG A 155 10.65 -19.51 7.38
C ARG A 155 11.29 -18.56 6.36
N ARG A 156 10.61 -18.26 5.26
CA ARG A 156 11.11 -17.40 4.16
C ARG A 156 10.79 -15.94 4.37
N ILE A 157 9.82 -15.63 5.23
CA ILE A 157 9.53 -14.25 5.66
C ILE A 157 10.41 -13.97 6.87
N PHE A 158 11.57 -13.33 6.67
CA PHE A 158 12.55 -13.12 7.74
C PHE A 158 12.05 -12.17 8.83
N TYR A 159 11.37 -11.09 8.44
CA TYR A 159 10.92 -10.08 9.38
C TYR A 159 9.41 -10.15 9.57
N LYS A 160 9.00 -10.28 10.83
CA LYS A 160 7.61 -10.29 11.25
C LYS A 160 7.42 -9.17 12.26
N VAL A 161 6.71 -8.13 11.84
CA VAL A 161 6.47 -6.94 12.67
C VAL A 161 5.00 -6.92 13.06
N LYS A 162 4.74 -7.00 14.36
CA LYS A 162 3.40 -6.79 14.90
C LYS A 162 3.20 -5.32 15.19
N ILE A 163 2.14 -4.75 14.64
CA ILE A 163 1.73 -3.36 14.92
C ILE A 163 0.49 -3.44 15.79
N ASP A 164 0.66 -3.13 17.06
CA ASP A 164 -0.45 -3.04 18.00
C ASP A 164 -1.10 -1.66 17.95
N GLY A 165 -2.34 -1.56 18.45
CA GLY A 165 -2.97 -0.27 18.66
C GLY A 165 -2.16 0.62 19.64
N PRO A 166 -2.32 1.93 19.57
CA PRO A 166 -1.59 2.86 20.42
C PRO A 166 -2.00 2.71 21.88
N SER A 167 -1.07 2.98 22.80
CA SER A 167 -1.42 3.17 24.19
C SER A 167 -2.34 4.40 24.34
N LYS A 168 -3.10 4.49 25.42
CA LYS A 168 -3.93 5.67 25.71
C LYS A 168 -3.12 6.98 25.64
N GLN A 169 -1.88 6.96 26.13
CA GLN A 169 -1.01 8.14 26.11
C GLN A 169 -0.61 8.51 24.68
N ASP A 170 -0.25 7.53 23.86
CA ASP A 170 0.13 7.76 22.48
C ASP A 170 -1.07 8.14 21.62
N PHE A 171 -2.23 7.54 21.88
CA PHE A 171 -3.50 7.96 21.27
C PHE A 171 -3.78 9.44 21.50
N LEU A 172 -3.65 9.92 22.73
CA LEU A 172 -3.85 11.33 23.07
C LEU A 172 -2.85 12.25 22.39
N LYS A 173 -1.57 11.83 22.26
CA LYS A 173 -0.57 12.59 21.50
C LYS A 173 -0.95 12.67 20.02
N ILE A 174 -1.30 11.53 19.40
CA ILE A 174 -1.73 11.47 18.00
C ILE A 174 -2.96 12.36 17.80
N PHE A 175 -3.96 12.25 18.68
CA PHE A 175 -5.18 13.04 18.62
C PHE A 175 -4.88 14.54 18.64
N THR A 176 -3.99 14.98 19.56
CA THR A 176 -3.57 16.38 19.66
C THR A 176 -2.83 16.86 18.42
N LEU A 177 -1.92 16.04 17.86
CA LEU A 177 -1.20 16.38 16.65
C LEU A 177 -2.14 16.52 15.44
N VAL A 178 -3.10 15.60 15.28
CA VAL A 178 -4.08 15.64 14.19
C VAL A 178 -5.03 16.83 14.34
N ALA A 179 -5.52 17.11 15.57
CA ALA A 179 -6.39 18.27 15.82
C ALA A 179 -5.69 19.58 15.45
N ARG A 180 -4.42 19.71 15.87
CA ARG A 180 -3.58 20.88 15.52
C ARG A 180 -3.37 21.01 14.02
N ALA A 181 -3.07 19.92 13.33
CA ALA A 181 -2.86 19.92 11.88
C ALA A 181 -4.13 20.32 11.11
N LYS A 182 -5.32 19.96 11.65
CA LYS A 182 -6.63 20.29 11.05
C LYS A 182 -7.19 21.66 11.51
N GLY A 183 -6.51 22.36 12.40
CA GLY A 183 -6.94 23.65 12.95
C GLY A 183 -8.16 23.56 13.86
N ILE A 184 -8.38 22.41 14.52
CA ILE A 184 -9.50 22.18 15.42
C ILE A 184 -9.07 22.52 16.86
N GLU A 185 -9.79 23.45 17.50
CA GLU A 185 -9.59 23.76 18.91
C GLU A 185 -10.03 22.59 19.80
N MET A 186 -9.11 22.08 20.60
CA MET A 186 -9.41 21.01 21.55
C MET A 186 -10.02 21.58 22.82
N ASP A 187 -11.31 21.38 23.02
CA ASP A 187 -11.97 21.66 24.28
C ASP A 187 -11.68 20.54 25.30
N GLN A 188 -11.27 20.92 26.49
CA GLN A 188 -11.00 19.96 27.56
C GLN A 188 -12.25 19.11 27.89
N ALA A 189 -13.45 19.73 27.87
CA ALA A 189 -14.70 19.01 28.11
C ALA A 189 -14.96 17.95 27.05
N GLY A 190 -14.77 18.28 25.77
CA GLY A 190 -14.93 17.32 24.65
C GLY A 190 -13.93 16.16 24.73
N LEU A 191 -12.66 16.44 25.05
CA LEU A 191 -11.64 15.40 25.20
C LEU A 191 -11.94 14.47 26.40
N VAL A 192 -12.32 15.04 27.55
CA VAL A 192 -12.70 14.25 28.73
C VAL A 192 -13.92 13.40 28.41
N HIS A 193 -14.93 13.96 27.73
CA HIS A 193 -16.12 13.23 27.31
C HIS A 193 -15.77 12.04 26.41
N LEU A 194 -14.94 12.27 25.39
CA LEU A 194 -14.46 11.20 24.50
C LEU A 194 -13.81 10.06 25.29
N ILE A 195 -12.85 10.38 26.15
CA ILE A 195 -12.04 9.38 26.85
C ILE A 195 -12.78 8.66 27.97
N ARG A 196 -13.66 9.39 28.71
CA ARG A 196 -14.35 8.82 29.89
C ARG A 196 -15.69 8.21 29.58
N ASN A 197 -16.38 8.71 28.55
CA ASN A 197 -17.75 8.29 28.28
C ASN A 197 -17.85 7.43 27.00
N LYS A 198 -17.04 7.73 25.98
CA LYS A 198 -17.14 7.00 24.70
C LYS A 198 -16.22 5.77 24.62
N PHE A 199 -14.93 5.92 24.89
CA PHE A 199 -14.01 4.78 24.80
C PHE A 199 -14.36 3.60 25.72
N PRO A 200 -14.89 3.77 26.93
CA PRO A 200 -15.34 2.63 27.73
C PRO A 200 -16.42 1.77 27.07
N THR A 201 -17.28 2.34 26.22
CA THR A 201 -18.33 1.58 25.50
C THR A 201 -17.75 0.52 24.54
N ILE A 202 -16.52 0.72 24.08
CA ILE A 202 -15.79 -0.20 23.20
C ILE A 202 -14.61 -0.89 23.90
N GLY A 203 -14.64 -0.99 25.24
CA GLY A 203 -13.59 -1.64 26.03
C GLY A 203 -12.24 -0.92 26.03
N ASN A 204 -12.22 0.40 25.80
CA ASN A 204 -11.01 1.23 25.73
C ASN A 204 -10.00 0.78 24.65
N VAL A 205 -10.50 0.28 23.53
CA VAL A 205 -9.68 -0.09 22.38
C VAL A 205 -9.33 1.15 21.55
N PHE A 206 -8.04 1.51 21.54
CA PHE A 206 -7.53 2.65 20.79
C PHE A 206 -6.92 2.19 19.47
N ALA A 207 -7.24 2.90 18.37
CA ALA A 207 -6.69 2.64 17.05
C ALA A 207 -6.20 3.94 16.37
N ASN A 208 -5.14 3.83 15.57
CA ASN A 208 -4.47 4.99 14.96
C ASN A 208 -5.36 5.78 13.99
N TYR A 209 -6.37 5.16 13.38
CA TYR A 209 -7.27 5.83 12.44
C TYR A 209 -8.34 6.68 13.13
N GLN A 210 -8.73 6.34 14.37
CA GLN A 210 -9.82 6.98 15.08
C GLN A 210 -9.64 8.50 15.26
N PRO A 211 -8.45 9.02 15.62
CA PRO A 211 -8.24 10.47 15.72
C PRO A 211 -8.56 11.21 14.44
N THR A 212 -8.04 10.72 13.31
CA THR A 212 -8.28 11.34 12.01
C THR A 212 -9.75 11.29 11.64
N PHE A 213 -10.39 10.13 11.79
CA PHE A 213 -11.80 9.96 11.47
C PHE A 213 -12.69 10.89 12.30
N LEU A 214 -12.55 10.87 13.63
CA LEU A 214 -13.39 11.68 14.53
C LEU A 214 -13.24 13.18 14.25
N LEU A 215 -12.01 13.64 14.05
CA LEU A 215 -11.74 15.04 13.77
C LEU A 215 -12.20 15.47 12.38
N ASP A 216 -12.16 14.59 11.37
CA ASP A 216 -12.75 14.85 10.06
C ASP A 216 -14.28 14.98 10.14
N GLN A 217 -14.93 14.09 10.89
CA GLN A 217 -16.36 14.19 11.12
C GLN A 217 -16.73 15.52 11.82
N ILE A 218 -16.04 15.86 12.89
CA ILE A 218 -16.24 17.13 13.61
C ILE A 218 -16.07 18.32 12.65
N LYS A 219 -14.99 18.33 11.86
CA LYS A 219 -14.75 19.39 10.89
C LYS A 219 -15.87 19.48 9.86
N THR A 220 -16.30 18.36 9.29
CA THR A 220 -17.40 18.32 8.32
C THR A 220 -18.71 18.85 8.91
N ILE A 221 -19.02 18.50 10.15
CA ILE A 221 -20.21 19.01 10.85
C ILE A 221 -20.11 20.54 11.07
N CYS A 222 -18.92 21.01 11.50
CA CYS A 222 -18.71 22.43 11.68
C CYS A 222 -18.82 23.22 10.36
N ASP A 223 -18.29 22.69 9.26
CA ASP A 223 -18.41 23.29 7.93
C ASP A 223 -19.89 23.36 7.50
N PHE A 224 -20.65 22.30 7.69
CA PHE A 224 -22.06 22.25 7.32
C PHE A 224 -22.92 23.23 8.13
N GLU A 225 -22.67 23.33 9.44
CA GLU A 225 -23.42 24.20 10.34
C GLU A 225 -22.87 25.63 10.42
N SER A 226 -21.75 25.89 9.72
CA SER A 226 -21.06 27.19 9.76
C SER A 226 -20.67 27.64 11.19
N ILE A 227 -20.21 26.70 11.99
CA ILE A 227 -19.76 26.93 13.38
C ILE A 227 -18.22 26.79 13.50
N PRO A 228 -17.61 27.39 14.54
CA PRO A 228 -16.17 27.29 14.74
C PRO A 228 -15.69 25.85 14.93
N TYR A 229 -14.49 25.53 14.42
CA TYR A 229 -13.83 24.23 14.59
C TYR A 229 -13.40 24.02 16.04
N ARG A 230 -14.31 23.56 16.87
CA ARG A 230 -14.10 23.31 18.29
C ARG A 230 -14.69 21.96 18.68
N MET A 231 -13.88 21.13 19.34
CA MET A 231 -14.28 19.79 19.76
C MET A 231 -15.14 19.85 21.03
N THR A 232 -16.44 20.01 20.88
CA THR A 232 -17.40 19.99 22.02
C THR A 232 -17.91 18.58 22.30
N PRO A 233 -18.46 18.28 23.50
CA PRO A 233 -19.07 16.98 23.79
C PRO A 233 -20.14 16.55 22.80
N ASP A 234 -21.01 17.47 22.37
CA ASP A 234 -22.07 17.21 21.38
C ASP A 234 -21.48 16.77 20.03
N LEU A 235 -20.49 17.49 19.53
CA LEU A 235 -19.82 17.14 18.28
C LEU A 235 -19.06 15.80 18.37
N VAL A 236 -18.53 15.47 19.55
CA VAL A 236 -17.94 14.16 19.81
C VAL A 236 -18.98 13.06 19.73
N ASP A 237 -20.18 13.25 20.30
CA ASP A 237 -21.25 12.26 20.26
C ASP A 237 -21.70 11.99 18.82
N ARG A 238 -21.88 13.05 18.04
CA ARG A 238 -22.29 12.95 16.64
C ARG A 238 -21.21 12.30 15.77
N ALA A 239 -19.94 12.65 15.95
CA ALA A 239 -18.83 12.02 15.25
C ALA A 239 -18.67 10.54 15.65
N TRP A 240 -18.86 10.21 16.92
CA TRP A 240 -18.80 8.85 17.43
C TRP A 240 -19.88 7.94 16.85
N ALA A 241 -21.12 8.43 16.72
CA ALA A 241 -22.21 7.70 16.12
C ALA A 241 -21.93 7.28 14.66
N ASN A 242 -21.14 8.08 13.92
CA ASN A 242 -20.71 7.73 12.57
C ASN A 242 -19.56 6.74 12.53
N LEU A 243 -18.76 6.63 13.62
CA LEU A 243 -17.63 5.69 13.69
C LEU A 243 -18.10 4.28 14.06
N PHE A 244 -19.06 4.17 14.95
CA PHE A 244 -19.62 2.93 15.43
C PHE A 244 -21.12 2.94 15.13
N VAL A 245 -21.52 2.18 14.11
CA VAL A 245 -22.96 1.92 13.86
C VAL A 245 -23.45 1.07 15.03
N GLU A 246 -24.26 1.68 15.90
CA GLU A 246 -24.96 0.90 16.91
C GLU A 246 -25.96 -0.01 16.19
N ASP A 247 -25.97 -1.30 16.53
CA ASP A 247 -26.81 -2.35 15.90
C ASP A 247 -28.32 -2.16 16.22
N GLU A 248 -28.79 -0.95 16.42
CA GLU A 248 -30.19 -0.64 16.60
C GLU A 248 -30.76 0.03 15.34
N GLU A 249 -31.62 -0.72 14.67
CA GLU A 249 -32.50 -0.33 13.56
C GLU A 249 -31.90 -0.44 12.13
N ILE A 250 -31.59 -1.66 11.69
CA ILE A 250 -32.00 -2.03 10.33
C ILE A 250 -33.49 -2.28 10.40
N VAL A 251 -34.27 -1.21 10.26
CA VAL A 251 -35.71 -1.28 10.08
C VAL A 251 -35.95 -2.09 8.81
N ARG A 252 -36.79 -3.13 8.97
CA ARG A 252 -37.31 -4.08 7.99
C ARG A 252 -37.94 -3.42 6.77
#